data_328ab9a6f5075211a372979890209e4f
#
_entry.id   328ab9a6f5075211a372979890209e4f
#
_cell.length_a   1.000
_cell.length_b   1.000
_cell.length_c   1.000
_cell.angle_alpha   90.00
_cell.angle_beta   90.00
_cell.angle_gamma   90.00
#
_symmetry.space_group_name_H-M   'P 1'
#
loop_
_entity.id
_entity.type
_entity.pdbx_description
1 polymer ?
#
loop_
_entity_poly.entity_id
_entity_poly.type
_entity_poly.pdbx_seq_one_letter_code
_entity_poly.pdbx_strand_id
1 'polypeptide(L)'
;RDYAALYDYQGKDCANTTRLWFDVGQRLLDEQRDEPGDGFDPMGVHDRILMPGAKAFAAAEYHGTYIDASFFGSMGAMLEERIDANRTALEVVAGEGFNPGSPAQVKKYITESMGDLVRLAVRKGYMRSASAEQSTDRETLQAMIRLWGKDDDRSLILQRIIDFRNDTKVLQTNVAGLLGKMDDDHRIRPSFRAGFAAPDKKHWFVEVDYAQLELRVAAWLSQDPAMIEVFREGRDIHGEVAVAMFHKPADQISSGERYMAKRVDFGILYGRSAKALAEGPEMDYLTDELGGERWSVEQAELYVRRFLEGFPVLRQWMEDTAKNAIRDSFVDTPLGRRRRFPYITRAGVGHTRRQAVNTPIQAVASDLCLEALTRISARAHEFDGHVLFAVHDSVALEIPKARLKEASKILRYEFEQNISIDPTGIPFSCDIEVGSNWGVMEKVK
;
A
#
# COMPACT_ATOMS: atom_id res chain seq x y z
N ARG A 1 -36.49 -9.14 23.20
CA ARG A 1 -35.26 -8.31 23.23
C ARG A 1 -35.61 -7.00 23.93
N ASP A 2 -34.82 -6.60 24.92
CA ASP A 2 -35.07 -5.38 25.70
C ASP A 2 -34.50 -4.17 24.90
N TYR A 3 -35.37 -3.60 24.09
CA TYR A 3 -35.00 -2.41 23.27
C TYR A 3 -34.80 -1.15 24.16
N ALA A 4 -35.40 -1.09 25.35
CA ALA A 4 -35.22 0.04 26.25
C ALA A 4 -33.77 0.12 26.76
N ALA A 5 -33.18 -1.02 27.14
CA ALA A 5 -31.79 -1.09 27.56
C ALA A 5 -30.81 -0.73 26.37
N LEU A 6 -31.16 -1.14 25.16
CA LEU A 6 -30.37 -0.80 23.97
C LEU A 6 -30.42 0.71 23.66
N TYR A 7 -31.60 1.34 23.74
CA TYR A 7 -31.75 2.78 23.53
C TYR A 7 -31.06 3.60 24.62
N ASP A 8 -31.12 3.15 25.90
CA ASP A 8 -30.40 3.80 27.00
C ASP A 8 -28.88 3.72 26.80
N TYR A 9 -28.36 2.57 26.37
CA TYR A 9 -26.95 2.38 26.03
C TYR A 9 -26.54 3.29 24.87
N GLN A 10 -27.27 3.28 23.76
CA GLN A 10 -26.99 4.11 22.60
C GLN A 10 -27.06 5.61 22.94
N GLY A 11 -28.04 6.02 23.75
CA GLY A 11 -28.16 7.40 24.22
C GLY A 11 -26.97 7.85 25.05
N LYS A 12 -26.44 6.98 25.94
CA LYS A 12 -25.22 7.25 26.71
C LYS A 12 -23.98 7.33 25.84
N ASP A 13 -23.85 6.44 24.86
CA ASP A 13 -22.74 6.47 23.90
C ASP A 13 -22.74 7.75 23.08
N CYS A 14 -23.87 8.16 22.54
CA CYS A 14 -24.01 9.43 21.84
C CYS A 14 -23.66 10.63 22.71
N ALA A 15 -24.16 10.66 23.96
CA ALA A 15 -23.86 11.73 24.91
C ALA A 15 -22.36 11.80 25.26
N ASN A 16 -21.73 10.63 25.49
CA ASN A 16 -20.30 10.56 25.80
C ASN A 16 -19.44 10.96 24.57
N THR A 17 -19.80 10.50 23.39
CA THR A 17 -19.14 10.88 22.14
C THR A 17 -19.24 12.39 21.89
N THR A 18 -20.43 12.97 22.14
CA THR A 18 -20.64 14.42 22.02
C THR A 18 -19.78 15.21 23.02
N ARG A 19 -19.72 14.78 24.29
CA ARG A 19 -18.84 15.40 25.30
C ARG A 19 -17.38 15.30 24.90
N LEU A 20 -16.93 14.10 24.50
CA LEU A 20 -15.56 13.88 24.03
C LEU A 20 -15.23 14.77 22.84
N TRP A 21 -16.18 14.93 21.91
CA TRP A 21 -16.04 15.81 20.77
C TRP A 21 -15.79 17.28 21.19
N PHE A 22 -16.60 17.82 22.12
CA PHE A 22 -16.40 19.19 22.60
C PHE A 22 -15.07 19.34 23.34
N ASP A 23 -14.70 18.38 24.20
CA ASP A 23 -13.46 18.43 24.98
C ASP A 23 -12.22 18.33 24.05
N VAL A 24 -12.22 17.39 23.11
CA VAL A 24 -11.12 17.21 22.15
C VAL A 24 -11.07 18.37 21.17
N GLY A 25 -12.23 18.80 20.63
CA GLY A 25 -12.31 19.92 19.70
C GLY A 25 -11.77 21.20 20.33
N GLN A 26 -12.15 21.50 21.60
CA GLN A 26 -11.63 22.67 22.31
C GLN A 26 -10.11 22.58 22.51
N ARG A 27 -9.59 21.42 22.90
CA ARG A 27 -8.14 21.21 23.04
C ARG A 27 -7.38 21.40 21.72
N LEU A 28 -7.94 20.92 20.62
CA LEU A 28 -7.34 21.10 19.28
C LEU A 28 -7.33 22.57 18.85
N LEU A 29 -8.39 23.31 19.15
CA LEU A 29 -8.47 24.76 18.90
C LEU A 29 -7.50 25.53 19.79
N ASP A 30 -7.38 25.16 21.06
CA ASP A 30 -6.42 25.76 21.98
C ASP A 30 -4.98 25.49 21.52
N GLU A 31 -4.69 24.26 21.10
CA GLU A 31 -3.38 23.88 20.56
C GLU A 31 -3.04 24.62 19.25
N GLN A 32 -4.00 24.76 18.36
CA GLN A 32 -3.84 25.54 17.12
C GLN A 32 -3.53 27.01 17.41
N ARG A 33 -4.16 27.58 18.45
CA ARG A 33 -3.91 28.95 18.89
C ARG A 33 -2.56 29.10 19.57
N ASP A 34 -2.18 28.16 20.44
CA ASP A 34 -1.01 28.23 21.29
C ASP A 34 0.29 27.80 20.58
N GLU A 35 0.15 26.95 19.56
CA GLU A 35 1.23 26.51 18.68
C GLU A 35 0.93 26.86 17.20
N PRO A 36 0.85 28.15 16.87
CA PRO A 36 0.55 28.54 15.49
C PRO A 36 1.69 28.12 14.57
N GLY A 37 1.40 27.20 13.66
CA GLY A 37 2.27 26.83 12.53
C GLY A 37 1.52 27.11 11.24
N ASP A 38 2.23 27.48 10.18
CA ASP A 38 1.65 27.86 8.89
C ASP A 38 0.86 26.74 8.18
N GLY A 39 0.79 25.56 8.77
CA GLY A 39 0.12 24.39 8.18
C GLY A 39 -0.73 23.56 9.15
N PHE A 40 -0.89 23.95 10.43
CA PHE A 40 -1.66 23.16 11.39
C PHE A 40 -3.11 23.67 11.51
N ASP A 41 -4.06 22.94 10.93
CA ASP A 41 -5.50 23.24 10.97
C ASP A 41 -6.31 21.96 11.23
N PRO A 42 -6.30 21.41 12.45
CA PRO A 42 -6.95 20.14 12.75
C PRO A 42 -8.47 20.18 12.61
N MET A 43 -9.10 21.32 12.90
CA MET A 43 -10.54 21.47 12.73
C MET A 43 -10.92 21.58 11.26
N GLY A 44 -10.13 22.30 10.46
CA GLY A 44 -10.33 22.32 9.01
C GLY A 44 -10.13 20.97 8.37
N VAL A 45 -9.16 20.16 8.80
CA VAL A 45 -9.01 18.77 8.37
C VAL A 45 -10.25 17.94 8.72
N HIS A 46 -10.74 18.08 9.95
CA HIS A 46 -11.96 17.39 10.39
C HIS A 46 -13.17 17.75 9.52
N ASP A 47 -13.44 19.04 9.36
CA ASP A 47 -14.69 19.51 8.74
C ASP A 47 -14.68 19.40 7.19
N ARG A 48 -13.50 19.60 6.57
CA ARG A 48 -13.38 19.59 5.11
C ARG A 48 -13.07 18.22 4.52
N ILE A 49 -12.34 17.38 5.27
CA ILE A 49 -11.81 16.12 4.74
C ILE A 49 -12.43 14.92 5.45
N LEU A 50 -12.28 14.81 6.79
CA LEU A 50 -12.61 13.58 7.50
C LEU A 50 -14.12 13.34 7.60
N MET A 51 -14.90 14.34 7.99
CA MET A 51 -16.35 14.17 8.15
C MET A 51 -17.09 13.98 6.82
N PRO A 52 -16.80 14.73 5.75
CA PRO A 52 -17.34 14.43 4.43
C PRO A 52 -16.93 13.05 3.93
N GLY A 53 -15.67 12.65 4.11
CA GLY A 53 -15.17 11.32 3.78
C GLY A 53 -15.91 10.21 4.53
N ALA A 54 -16.12 10.37 5.84
CA ALA A 54 -16.89 9.42 6.63
C ALA A 54 -18.33 9.24 6.12
N LYS A 55 -18.97 10.31 5.67
CA LYS A 55 -20.31 10.24 5.06
C LYS A 55 -20.28 9.49 3.72
N ALA A 56 -19.25 9.71 2.91
CA ALA A 56 -19.09 9.01 1.63
C ALA A 56 -18.87 7.50 1.85
N PHE A 57 -18.03 7.12 2.82
CA PHE A 57 -17.86 5.72 3.19
C PHE A 57 -19.13 5.09 3.77
N ALA A 58 -19.88 5.81 4.61
CA ALA A 58 -21.16 5.31 5.13
C ALA A 58 -22.18 5.05 3.99
N ALA A 59 -22.20 5.89 2.96
CA ALA A 59 -23.02 5.67 1.79
C ALA A 59 -22.58 4.43 0.98
N ALA A 60 -21.26 4.25 0.81
CA ALA A 60 -20.68 3.06 0.18
C ALA A 60 -20.98 1.77 0.96
N GLU A 61 -20.82 1.79 2.28
CA GLU A 61 -21.18 0.66 3.17
C GLU A 61 -22.67 0.31 3.10
N TYR A 62 -23.53 1.32 3.05
CA TYR A 62 -24.99 1.11 2.93
C TYR A 62 -25.37 0.49 1.58
N HIS A 63 -24.75 0.93 0.48
CA HIS A 63 -24.95 0.33 -0.84
C HIS A 63 -24.40 -1.10 -0.90
N GLY A 64 -23.23 -1.31 -0.32
CA GLY A 64 -22.51 -2.58 -0.39
C GLY A 64 -21.78 -2.77 -1.72
N THR A 65 -21.08 -3.90 -1.82
CA THR A 65 -20.35 -4.29 -3.04
C THR A 65 -20.75 -5.70 -3.45
N TYR A 66 -21.06 -5.89 -4.72
CA TYR A 66 -21.35 -7.21 -5.25
C TYR A 66 -20.09 -8.08 -5.25
N ILE A 67 -20.24 -9.29 -4.72
CA ILE A 67 -19.17 -10.29 -4.61
C ILE A 67 -19.62 -11.55 -5.37
N ASP A 68 -18.77 -12.02 -6.28
CA ASP A 68 -18.99 -13.29 -6.95
C ASP A 68 -18.66 -14.46 -6.01
N ALA A 69 -19.70 -15.02 -5.40
CA ALA A 69 -19.57 -16.14 -4.48
C ALA A 69 -18.96 -17.38 -5.14
N SER A 70 -19.26 -17.62 -6.42
CA SER A 70 -18.73 -18.79 -7.15
C SER A 70 -17.23 -18.69 -7.31
N PHE A 71 -16.74 -17.49 -7.57
CA PHE A 71 -15.31 -17.21 -7.64
C PHE A 71 -14.60 -17.49 -6.30
N PHE A 72 -15.12 -16.97 -5.19
CA PHE A 72 -14.50 -17.20 -3.88
C PHE A 72 -14.62 -18.66 -3.40
N GLY A 73 -15.73 -19.34 -3.69
CA GLY A 73 -15.85 -20.77 -3.40
C GLY A 73 -14.76 -21.59 -4.08
N SER A 74 -14.52 -21.34 -5.35
CA SER A 74 -13.46 -22.00 -6.10
C SER A 74 -12.07 -21.68 -5.59
N MET A 75 -11.81 -20.46 -5.21
CA MET A 75 -10.55 -20.11 -4.55
C MET A 75 -10.38 -20.91 -3.25
N GLY A 76 -11.45 -21.06 -2.49
CA GLY A 76 -11.45 -21.87 -1.27
C GLY A 76 -11.00 -23.29 -1.53
N ALA A 77 -11.65 -23.99 -2.46
CA ALA A 77 -11.34 -25.40 -2.77
C ALA A 77 -9.91 -25.58 -3.29
N MET A 78 -9.44 -24.70 -4.18
CA MET A 78 -8.05 -24.78 -4.66
C MET A 78 -7.05 -24.54 -3.52
N LEU A 79 -7.33 -23.59 -2.62
CA LEU A 79 -6.46 -23.35 -1.48
C LEU A 79 -6.46 -24.54 -0.53
N GLU A 80 -7.59 -25.15 -0.26
CA GLU A 80 -7.70 -26.38 0.54
C GLU A 80 -6.89 -27.53 -0.08
N GLU A 81 -7.03 -27.78 -1.39
CA GLU A 81 -6.24 -28.77 -2.10
C GLU A 81 -4.74 -28.51 -1.98
N ARG A 82 -4.30 -27.27 -2.17
CA ARG A 82 -2.88 -26.90 -2.03
C ARG A 82 -2.37 -27.02 -0.60
N ILE A 83 -3.18 -26.63 0.40
CA ILE A 83 -2.86 -26.76 1.82
C ILE A 83 -2.67 -28.22 2.15
N ASP A 84 -3.58 -29.10 1.73
CA ASP A 84 -3.50 -30.53 2.00
C ASP A 84 -2.33 -31.19 1.26
N ALA A 85 -2.08 -30.82 0.01
CA ALA A 85 -0.91 -31.30 -0.74
C ALA A 85 0.41 -30.89 -0.06
N ASN A 86 0.54 -29.64 0.39
CA ASN A 86 1.72 -29.18 1.11
C ASN A 86 1.86 -29.85 2.49
N ARG A 87 0.75 -30.07 3.21
CA ARG A 87 0.75 -30.79 4.49
C ARG A 87 1.24 -32.22 4.29
N THR A 88 0.66 -32.95 3.36
CA THR A 88 1.03 -34.35 3.08
C THR A 88 2.50 -34.47 2.67
N ALA A 89 2.98 -33.60 1.78
CA ALA A 89 4.37 -33.61 1.37
C ALA A 89 5.33 -33.28 2.53
N LEU A 90 4.94 -32.41 3.46
CA LEU A 90 5.74 -32.06 4.62
C LEU A 90 5.71 -33.17 5.70
N GLU A 91 4.61 -33.89 5.88
CA GLU A 91 4.53 -35.06 6.78
C GLU A 91 5.45 -36.19 6.33
N VAL A 92 5.68 -36.37 5.04
CA VAL A 92 6.62 -37.37 4.51
C VAL A 92 8.05 -37.09 5.00
N VAL A 93 8.45 -35.84 5.11
CA VAL A 93 9.84 -35.45 5.46
C VAL A 93 10.02 -35.10 6.95
N ALA A 94 8.97 -34.61 7.60
CA ALA A 94 9.02 -34.12 8.99
C ALA A 94 8.32 -35.06 9.99
N GLY A 95 7.65 -36.12 9.50
CA GLY A 95 6.91 -37.10 10.28
C GLY A 95 5.42 -36.82 10.36
N GLU A 96 4.66 -37.90 10.58
CA GLU A 96 3.19 -37.88 10.72
C GLU A 96 2.74 -36.87 11.80
N GLY A 97 1.71 -36.09 11.49
CA GLY A 97 1.16 -35.06 12.40
C GLY A 97 1.97 -33.76 12.46
N PHE A 98 2.96 -33.59 11.57
CA PHE A 98 3.70 -32.33 11.48
C PHE A 98 2.77 -31.19 11.03
N ASN A 99 2.70 -30.13 11.85
CA ASN A 99 1.92 -28.95 11.55
C ASN A 99 2.81 -27.79 11.07
N PRO A 100 2.83 -27.48 9.77
CA PRO A 100 3.62 -26.36 9.22
C PRO A 100 3.19 -24.98 9.73
N GLY A 101 1.95 -24.84 10.22
CA GLY A 101 1.44 -23.64 10.88
C GLY A 101 1.98 -23.42 12.29
N SER A 102 2.52 -24.46 12.94
CA SER A 102 3.07 -24.38 14.30
C SER A 102 4.51 -23.87 14.31
N PRO A 103 4.78 -22.64 14.84
CA PRO A 103 6.15 -22.14 14.94
C PRO A 103 7.08 -23.07 15.72
N ALA A 104 6.55 -23.72 16.77
CA ALA A 104 7.33 -24.61 17.64
C ALA A 104 7.77 -25.90 16.90
N GLN A 105 6.86 -26.52 16.13
CA GLN A 105 7.17 -27.73 15.36
C GLN A 105 8.12 -27.42 14.20
N VAL A 106 7.88 -26.32 13.47
CA VAL A 106 8.78 -25.88 12.39
C VAL A 106 10.15 -25.55 12.92
N LYS A 107 10.26 -24.85 14.06
CA LYS A 107 11.53 -24.57 14.71
C LYS A 107 12.27 -25.86 15.08
N LYS A 108 11.58 -26.82 15.71
CA LYS A 108 12.14 -28.11 16.07
C LYS A 108 12.70 -28.82 14.83
N TYR A 109 11.89 -28.93 13.77
CA TYR A 109 12.30 -29.55 12.52
C TYR A 109 13.54 -28.88 11.90
N ILE A 110 13.55 -27.54 11.78
CA ILE A 110 14.70 -26.79 11.25
C ILE A 110 15.95 -27.02 12.10
N THR A 111 15.81 -27.01 13.44
CA THR A 111 16.94 -27.20 14.35
C THR A 111 17.51 -28.60 14.23
N GLU A 112 16.71 -29.65 14.19
CA GLU A 112 17.13 -31.06 14.11
C GLU A 112 17.69 -31.42 12.73
N SER A 113 17.08 -30.89 11.64
CA SER A 113 17.44 -31.27 10.27
C SER A 113 18.40 -30.30 9.58
N MET A 114 18.52 -29.04 10.07
CA MET A 114 19.25 -27.96 9.41
C MET A 114 20.11 -27.11 10.37
N GLY A 115 20.30 -27.53 11.63
CA GLY A 115 20.73 -26.69 12.76
C GLY A 115 22.01 -25.91 12.59
N ASP A 116 23.06 -26.46 11.93
CA ASP A 116 24.32 -25.74 11.73
C ASP A 116 24.24 -24.61 10.68
N LEU A 117 23.23 -24.64 9.85
CA LEU A 117 23.07 -23.74 8.71
C LEU A 117 22.36 -22.43 9.09
N VAL A 118 21.51 -22.47 10.12
CA VAL A 118 20.91 -21.26 10.73
C VAL A 118 22.02 -20.37 11.30
N ARG A 119 22.99 -20.96 12.00
CA ARG A 119 24.17 -20.23 12.52
C ARG A 119 25.04 -19.64 11.42
N LEU A 120 25.16 -20.34 10.28
CA LEU A 120 25.86 -19.82 9.11
C LEU A 120 25.16 -18.62 8.49
N ALA A 121 23.83 -18.66 8.38
CA ALA A 121 23.03 -17.55 7.87
C ALA A 121 23.18 -16.28 8.73
N VAL A 122 23.19 -16.43 10.05
CA VAL A 122 23.45 -15.33 10.99
C VAL A 122 24.86 -14.76 10.80
N ARG A 123 25.88 -15.63 10.71
CA ARG A 123 27.30 -15.22 10.52
C ARG A 123 27.52 -14.47 9.18
N LYS A 124 26.79 -14.85 8.13
CA LYS A 124 26.88 -14.21 6.81
C LYS A 124 26.03 -12.94 6.70
N GLY A 125 25.33 -12.53 7.76
CA GLY A 125 24.54 -11.31 7.79
C GLY A 125 23.18 -11.38 7.05
N TYR A 126 22.76 -12.57 6.64
CA TYR A 126 21.44 -12.79 6.04
C TYR A 126 20.30 -12.72 7.06
N MET A 127 20.62 -12.84 8.36
CA MET A 127 19.68 -12.76 9.48
C MET A 127 20.15 -11.74 10.52
N ARG A 128 19.25 -10.89 11.01
CA ARG A 128 19.57 -9.65 11.74
C ARG A 128 19.97 -9.80 13.22
N SER A 129 19.75 -10.95 13.88
CA SER A 129 20.09 -11.10 15.30
C SER A 129 20.00 -12.55 15.81
N ALA A 130 20.50 -12.81 17.03
CA ALA A 130 20.33 -14.07 17.75
C ALA A 130 18.85 -14.44 18.03
N SER A 131 17.94 -13.45 18.06
CA SER A 131 16.49 -13.70 18.10
C SER A 131 15.97 -14.32 16.79
N ALA A 132 16.61 -14.06 15.66
CA ALA A 132 16.29 -14.67 14.38
C ALA A 132 16.63 -16.17 14.34
N GLU A 133 17.59 -16.64 15.13
CA GLU A 133 17.85 -18.09 15.32
C GLU A 133 16.64 -18.84 15.91
N GLN A 134 15.69 -18.11 16.47
CA GLN A 134 14.48 -18.67 17.07
C GLN A 134 13.21 -18.38 16.26
N SER A 135 13.27 -17.53 15.24
CA SER A 135 12.12 -17.20 14.41
C SER A 135 11.94 -18.20 13.27
N THR A 136 10.68 -18.46 12.96
CA THR A 136 10.25 -19.20 11.78
C THR A 136 9.30 -18.36 10.94
N ASP A 137 9.42 -17.04 11.02
CA ASP A 137 8.66 -16.12 10.19
C ASP A 137 9.07 -16.21 8.71
N ARG A 138 8.27 -15.62 7.86
CA ARG A 138 8.48 -15.66 6.42
C ARG A 138 9.83 -15.09 6.01
N GLU A 139 10.26 -13.98 6.62
CA GLU A 139 11.53 -13.32 6.28
C GLU A 139 12.73 -14.22 6.61
N THR A 140 12.68 -14.88 7.78
CA THR A 140 13.69 -15.84 8.22
C THR A 140 13.78 -17.04 7.26
N LEU A 141 12.63 -17.64 6.92
CA LEU A 141 12.62 -18.80 6.01
C LEU A 141 13.10 -18.41 4.60
N GLN A 142 12.70 -17.26 4.10
CA GLN A 142 13.17 -16.72 2.81
C GLN A 142 14.67 -16.40 2.82
N ALA A 143 15.23 -15.93 3.94
CA ALA A 143 16.67 -15.72 4.07
C ALA A 143 17.45 -17.02 3.99
N MET A 144 16.93 -18.11 4.55
CA MET A 144 17.53 -19.46 4.43
C MET A 144 17.46 -19.98 2.98
N ILE A 145 16.32 -19.82 2.30
CA ILE A 145 16.17 -20.20 0.89
C ILE A 145 17.20 -19.46 0.01
N ARG A 146 17.38 -18.16 0.25
CA ARG A 146 18.40 -17.36 -0.46
C ARG A 146 19.82 -17.85 -0.22
N LEU A 147 20.11 -18.36 0.98
CA LEU A 147 21.44 -18.88 1.31
C LEU A 147 21.79 -20.15 0.55
N TRP A 148 20.81 -21.03 0.34
CA TRP A 148 21.04 -22.35 -0.28
C TRP A 148 20.74 -22.41 -1.76
N GLY A 149 19.97 -21.45 -2.27
CA GLY A 149 19.44 -21.47 -3.63
C GLY A 149 18.11 -22.21 -3.73
N LYS A 150 17.33 -21.89 -4.77
CA LYS A 150 15.95 -22.36 -4.92
C LYS A 150 15.84 -23.86 -5.19
N ASP A 151 16.86 -24.45 -5.82
CA ASP A 151 16.88 -25.86 -6.23
C ASP A 151 17.37 -26.83 -5.14
N ASP A 152 17.74 -26.31 -3.96
CA ASP A 152 18.13 -27.14 -2.83
C ASP A 152 16.90 -27.75 -2.17
N ASP A 153 16.95 -29.06 -1.87
CA ASP A 153 15.82 -29.78 -1.27
C ASP A 153 15.30 -29.15 0.02
N ARG A 154 16.20 -28.55 0.81
CA ARG A 154 15.84 -27.82 2.04
C ARG A 154 15.07 -26.56 1.73
N SER A 155 15.46 -25.86 0.67
CA SER A 155 14.74 -24.67 0.17
C SER A 155 13.34 -25.00 -0.30
N LEU A 156 13.16 -26.13 -0.99
CA LEU A 156 11.85 -26.62 -1.39
C LEU A 156 10.94 -26.93 -0.20
N ILE A 157 11.50 -27.53 0.86
CA ILE A 157 10.76 -27.78 2.11
C ILE A 157 10.36 -26.48 2.79
N LEU A 158 11.28 -25.51 2.92
CA LEU A 158 10.97 -24.21 3.52
C LEU A 158 9.94 -23.43 2.68
N GLN A 159 10.02 -23.51 1.36
CA GLN A 159 9.04 -22.88 0.48
C GLN A 159 7.65 -23.50 0.68
N ARG A 160 7.52 -24.82 0.80
CA ARG A 160 6.24 -25.49 1.10
C ARG A 160 5.65 -25.06 2.45
N ILE A 161 6.49 -24.81 3.47
CA ILE A 161 6.04 -24.27 4.76
C ILE A 161 5.49 -22.86 4.58
N ILE A 162 6.19 -22.03 3.80
CA ILE A 162 5.74 -20.65 3.50
C ILE A 162 4.40 -20.69 2.75
N ASP A 163 4.29 -21.54 1.72
CA ASP A 163 3.09 -21.65 0.89
C ASP A 163 1.91 -22.15 1.71
N PHE A 164 2.09 -23.20 2.52
CA PHE A 164 1.06 -23.68 3.44
C PHE A 164 0.53 -22.56 4.36
N ARG A 165 1.42 -21.77 4.96
CA ARG A 165 1.04 -20.67 5.86
C ARG A 165 0.33 -19.53 5.13
N ASN A 166 0.81 -19.18 3.94
CA ASN A 166 0.19 -18.15 3.10
C ASN A 166 -1.19 -18.58 2.66
N ASP A 167 -1.34 -19.79 2.10
CA ASP A 167 -2.60 -20.32 1.63
C ASP A 167 -3.62 -20.46 2.78
N THR A 168 -3.17 -20.96 3.94
CA THR A 168 -4.02 -21.05 5.14
C THR A 168 -4.49 -19.67 5.61
N LYS A 169 -3.60 -18.68 5.62
CA LYS A 169 -3.96 -17.30 6.00
C LYS A 169 -4.97 -16.71 5.01
N VAL A 170 -4.72 -16.89 3.72
CA VAL A 170 -5.60 -16.41 2.64
C VAL A 170 -6.97 -17.07 2.75
N LEU A 171 -7.02 -18.39 2.91
CA LEU A 171 -8.27 -19.14 3.07
C LEU A 171 -9.06 -18.64 4.30
N GLN A 172 -8.43 -18.57 5.46
CA GLN A 172 -9.12 -18.22 6.71
C GLN A 172 -9.52 -16.75 6.80
N THR A 173 -8.65 -15.84 6.35
CA THR A 173 -8.85 -14.40 6.54
C THR A 173 -9.66 -13.77 5.42
N ASN A 174 -9.38 -14.15 4.18
CA ASN A 174 -9.95 -13.49 3.01
C ASN A 174 -11.10 -14.29 2.38
N VAL A 175 -10.92 -15.59 2.14
CA VAL A 175 -11.94 -16.41 1.48
C VAL A 175 -13.06 -16.78 2.45
N ALA A 176 -12.75 -17.43 3.57
CA ALA A 176 -13.75 -17.83 4.57
C ALA A 176 -14.43 -16.61 5.20
N GLY A 177 -13.71 -15.50 5.41
CA GLY A 177 -14.26 -14.24 5.88
C GLY A 177 -15.30 -13.64 4.95
N LEU A 178 -15.14 -13.78 3.64
CA LEU A 178 -16.10 -13.37 2.62
C LEU A 178 -17.21 -14.42 2.44
N LEU A 179 -16.85 -15.69 2.30
CA LEU A 179 -17.81 -16.80 2.13
C LEU A 179 -18.62 -17.10 3.38
N GLY A 180 -18.11 -16.85 4.59
CA GLY A 180 -18.91 -16.94 5.82
C GLY A 180 -20.12 -16.01 5.85
N LYS A 181 -20.28 -15.18 4.84
CA LYS A 181 -21.43 -14.30 4.58
C LYS A 181 -22.19 -14.64 3.28
N MET A 182 -21.81 -15.67 2.53
CA MET A 182 -22.33 -16.05 1.19
C MET A 182 -22.17 -17.55 0.88
N ASP A 183 -22.95 -18.12 -0.06
CA ASP A 183 -23.02 -19.54 -0.45
C ASP A 183 -22.37 -19.83 -1.83
N ASP A 184 -21.98 -21.10 -2.08
CA ASP A 184 -20.99 -21.75 -2.96
C ASP A 184 -21.08 -21.63 -4.51
N ASP A 185 -19.96 -21.67 -5.24
CA ASP A 185 -19.38 -22.50 -6.32
C ASP A 185 -18.27 -21.89 -7.23
N HIS A 186 -17.40 -22.68 -7.88
CA HIS A 186 -15.94 -22.57 -8.09
C HIS A 186 -15.32 -22.18 -9.45
N ARG A 187 -14.23 -21.45 -9.56
CA ARG A 187 -12.88 -21.59 -10.20
C ARG A 187 -12.01 -20.32 -10.42
N ILE A 188 -10.67 -20.47 -10.55
CA ILE A 188 -9.64 -19.52 -10.09
C ILE A 188 -8.45 -19.23 -11.00
N ARG A 189 -7.92 -18.01 -10.90
CA ARG A 189 -6.51 -17.59 -10.72
C ARG A 189 -6.41 -16.43 -9.74
N PRO A 190 -5.23 -16.21 -9.07
CA PRO A 190 -5.21 -15.58 -7.76
C PRO A 190 -5.15 -14.06 -7.81
N SER A 191 -6.23 -13.45 -8.19
CA SER A 191 -6.47 -12.06 -7.82
C SER A 191 -7.80 -12.00 -7.09
N PHE A 192 -7.78 -11.73 -5.80
CA PHE A 192 -9.00 -11.43 -5.05
C PHE A 192 -9.88 -10.39 -5.74
N ARG A 193 -9.25 -9.50 -6.52
CA ARG A 193 -9.93 -8.46 -7.27
C ARG A 193 -11.00 -9.03 -8.21
N ALA A 194 -10.76 -10.18 -8.82
CA ALA A 194 -11.74 -10.77 -9.74
C ALA A 194 -13.06 -11.24 -9.09
N GLY A 195 -13.05 -11.42 -7.77
CA GLY A 195 -14.26 -11.71 -6.99
C GLY A 195 -15.14 -10.51 -6.70
N PHE A 196 -14.64 -9.29 -6.90
CA PHE A 196 -15.42 -8.05 -6.80
C PHE A 196 -15.90 -7.70 -8.22
N ALA A 197 -17.20 -7.77 -8.45
CA ALA A 197 -17.77 -7.71 -9.78
C ALA A 197 -18.93 -6.70 -9.89
N ALA A 198 -19.27 -6.33 -11.11
CA ALA A 198 -20.51 -5.63 -11.38
C ALA A 198 -21.71 -6.58 -11.11
N PRO A 199 -22.84 -6.07 -10.58
CA PRO A 199 -23.97 -6.91 -10.15
C PRO A 199 -24.67 -7.61 -11.33
N ASP A 200 -24.56 -7.06 -12.52
CA ASP A 200 -25.18 -7.62 -13.73
C ASP A 200 -24.47 -7.18 -15.02
N LYS A 201 -24.97 -7.66 -16.16
CA LYS A 201 -24.45 -7.34 -17.51
C LYS A 201 -24.71 -5.88 -17.95
N LYS A 202 -25.53 -5.11 -17.22
CA LYS A 202 -25.86 -3.71 -17.55
C LYS A 202 -24.95 -2.71 -16.87
N HIS A 203 -24.16 -3.16 -15.87
CA HIS A 203 -23.25 -2.33 -15.11
C HIS A 203 -21.78 -2.65 -15.45
N TRP A 204 -20.92 -1.68 -15.18
CA TRP A 204 -19.48 -1.81 -15.13
C TRP A 204 -19.00 -1.71 -13.68
N PHE A 205 -18.00 -2.53 -13.35
CA PHE A 205 -17.09 -2.22 -12.28
C PHE A 205 -16.09 -1.19 -12.82
N VAL A 206 -15.96 -0.06 -12.17
CA VAL A 206 -15.12 1.07 -12.62
C VAL A 206 -14.12 1.39 -11.52
N GLU A 207 -12.86 1.54 -11.88
CA GLU A 207 -11.81 2.06 -11.01
C GLU A 207 -11.30 3.36 -11.60
N VAL A 208 -11.18 4.38 -10.75
CA VAL A 208 -10.47 5.62 -11.09
C VAL A 208 -9.29 5.76 -10.14
N ASP A 209 -8.10 5.89 -10.69
CA ASP A 209 -6.83 5.85 -9.97
C ASP A 209 -5.95 7.04 -10.36
N TYR A 210 -5.34 7.70 -9.39
CA TYR A 210 -4.37 8.75 -9.67
C TYR A 210 -3.09 8.16 -10.29
N ALA A 211 -2.67 8.75 -11.39
CA ALA A 211 -1.40 8.37 -12.01
C ALA A 211 -0.22 8.93 -11.20
N GLN A 212 0.51 8.07 -10.49
CA GLN A 212 1.76 8.41 -9.76
C GLN A 212 1.55 9.54 -8.72
N LEU A 213 0.45 9.50 -7.96
CA LEU A 213 0.03 10.56 -7.04
C LEU A 213 1.15 11.03 -6.10
N GLU A 214 1.82 10.12 -5.42
CA GLU A 214 2.84 10.46 -4.43
C GLU A 214 4.07 11.15 -5.05
N LEU A 215 4.46 10.77 -6.27
CA LEU A 215 5.56 11.43 -6.99
C LEU A 215 5.16 12.85 -7.43
N ARG A 216 3.91 13.06 -7.83
CA ARG A 216 3.37 14.39 -8.13
C ARG A 216 3.28 15.26 -6.88
N VAL A 217 2.86 14.70 -5.77
CA VAL A 217 2.84 15.38 -4.46
C VAL A 217 4.28 15.71 -4.01
N ALA A 218 5.25 14.80 -4.20
CA ALA A 218 6.64 15.07 -3.89
C ALA A 218 7.22 16.20 -4.75
N ALA A 219 6.90 16.22 -6.05
CA ALA A 219 7.27 17.32 -6.95
C ALA A 219 6.62 18.64 -6.52
N TRP A 220 5.37 18.61 -6.12
CA TRP A 220 4.63 19.78 -5.62
C TRP A 220 5.17 20.30 -4.29
N LEU A 221 5.47 19.43 -3.33
CA LEU A 221 6.02 19.82 -2.03
C LEU A 221 7.44 20.34 -2.13
N SER A 222 8.27 19.71 -2.94
CA SER A 222 9.67 20.10 -3.11
C SER A 222 9.87 21.27 -4.07
N GLN A 223 8.93 21.50 -4.98
CA GLN A 223 9.07 22.43 -6.10
C GLN A 223 10.31 22.15 -6.97
N ASP A 224 10.68 20.84 -7.09
CA ASP A 224 11.81 20.46 -7.94
C ASP A 224 11.49 20.69 -9.42
N PRO A 225 12.22 21.60 -10.11
CA PRO A 225 11.88 21.99 -11.48
C PRO A 225 12.02 20.85 -12.47
N ALA A 226 12.96 19.91 -12.26
CA ALA A 226 13.14 18.77 -13.15
C ALA A 226 11.96 17.79 -13.03
N MET A 227 11.47 17.50 -11.82
CA MET A 227 10.28 16.69 -11.63
C MET A 227 9.02 17.35 -12.23
N ILE A 228 8.85 18.66 -11.98
CA ILE A 228 7.71 19.42 -12.49
C ILE A 228 7.68 19.39 -14.01
N GLU A 229 8.82 19.59 -14.66
CA GLU A 229 8.93 19.56 -16.12
C GLU A 229 8.56 18.19 -16.69
N VAL A 230 9.05 17.09 -16.09
CA VAL A 230 8.68 15.72 -16.51
C VAL A 230 7.18 15.51 -16.49
N PHE A 231 6.50 15.94 -15.43
CA PHE A 231 5.04 15.79 -15.33
C PHE A 231 4.28 16.73 -16.28
N ARG A 232 4.75 17.95 -16.45
CA ARG A 232 4.15 18.93 -17.37
C ARG A 232 4.18 18.48 -18.81
N GLU A 233 5.29 17.85 -19.21
CA GLU A 233 5.49 17.33 -20.56
C GLU A 233 4.87 15.93 -20.77
N GLY A 234 4.28 15.34 -19.72
CA GLY A 234 3.70 14.00 -19.78
C GLY A 234 4.72 12.89 -20.02
N ARG A 235 6.00 13.14 -19.67
CA ARG A 235 7.06 12.14 -19.77
C ARG A 235 6.95 11.07 -18.68
N ASP A 236 7.52 9.90 -18.93
CA ASP A 236 7.57 8.81 -17.97
C ASP A 236 8.60 9.09 -16.86
N ILE A 237 8.13 9.48 -15.67
CA ILE A 237 9.00 9.79 -14.53
C ILE A 237 9.91 8.60 -14.15
N HIS A 238 9.42 7.36 -14.22
CA HIS A 238 10.22 6.18 -13.91
C HIS A 238 11.32 5.94 -14.97
N GLY A 239 11.04 6.28 -16.24
CA GLY A 239 12.03 6.29 -17.31
C GLY A 239 13.11 7.35 -17.07
N GLU A 240 12.73 8.57 -16.70
CA GLU A 240 13.66 9.65 -16.38
C GLU A 240 14.53 9.31 -15.15
N VAL A 241 13.93 8.71 -14.13
CA VAL A 241 14.68 8.19 -12.97
C VAL A 241 15.66 7.11 -13.40
N ALA A 242 15.28 6.21 -14.31
CA ALA A 242 16.18 5.19 -14.83
C ALA A 242 17.36 5.81 -15.62
N VAL A 243 17.10 6.81 -16.46
CA VAL A 243 18.15 7.58 -17.17
C VAL A 243 19.15 8.18 -16.17
N ALA A 244 18.66 8.84 -15.13
CA ALA A 244 19.51 9.41 -14.09
C ALA A 244 20.29 8.35 -13.31
N MET A 245 19.66 7.23 -12.94
CA MET A 245 20.29 6.16 -12.16
C MET A 245 21.36 5.40 -12.94
N PHE A 246 21.05 4.99 -14.17
CA PHE A 246 21.92 4.11 -14.95
C PHE A 246 22.85 4.87 -15.89
N HIS A 247 22.70 6.21 -16.02
CA HIS A 247 23.45 7.06 -16.94
C HIS A 247 23.40 6.54 -18.38
N LYS A 248 22.22 6.15 -18.83
CA LYS A 248 21.93 5.65 -20.17
C LYS A 248 20.91 6.56 -20.86
N PRO A 249 20.97 6.71 -22.19
CA PRO A 249 19.90 7.33 -22.96
C PRO A 249 18.56 6.61 -22.77
N ALA A 250 17.44 7.33 -22.88
CA ALA A 250 16.10 6.79 -22.60
C ALA A 250 15.74 5.57 -23.49
N ASP A 251 16.21 5.57 -24.74
CA ASP A 251 15.99 4.47 -25.70
C ASP A 251 16.83 3.22 -25.41
N GLN A 252 17.78 3.29 -24.49
CA GLN A 252 18.61 2.16 -24.03
C GLN A 252 18.22 1.65 -22.65
N ILE A 253 17.20 2.23 -22.01
CA ILE A 253 16.69 1.75 -20.72
C ILE A 253 15.87 0.47 -20.92
N SER A 254 16.32 -0.61 -20.32
CA SER A 254 15.59 -1.87 -20.32
C SER A 254 14.34 -1.83 -19.41
N SER A 255 13.41 -2.76 -19.65
CA SER A 255 12.23 -2.93 -18.77
C SER A 255 12.59 -3.24 -17.31
N GLY A 256 13.67 -4.02 -17.10
CA GLY A 256 14.22 -4.30 -15.78
C GLY A 256 14.77 -3.06 -15.09
N GLU A 257 15.53 -2.24 -15.80
CA GLU A 257 16.07 -0.98 -15.25
C GLU A 257 14.94 0.02 -14.92
N ARG A 258 13.95 0.14 -15.79
CA ARG A 258 12.75 0.96 -15.49
C ARG A 258 11.95 0.43 -14.30
N TYR A 259 11.81 -0.90 -14.19
CA TYR A 259 11.17 -1.52 -13.02
C TYR A 259 11.93 -1.18 -11.73
N MET A 260 13.26 -1.30 -11.74
CA MET A 260 14.09 -0.97 -10.59
C MET A 260 14.07 0.52 -10.25
N ALA A 261 14.07 1.40 -11.25
CA ALA A 261 13.90 2.84 -11.04
C ALA A 261 12.59 3.15 -10.31
N LYS A 262 11.47 2.54 -10.72
CA LYS A 262 10.18 2.62 -10.02
C LYS A 262 10.25 2.15 -8.57
N ARG A 263 11.10 1.16 -8.25
CA ARG A 263 11.26 0.67 -6.87
C ARG A 263 12.15 1.58 -6.03
N VAL A 264 13.11 2.24 -6.67
CA VAL A 264 13.99 3.20 -6.01
C VAL A 264 13.26 4.50 -5.69
N ASP A 265 12.55 5.10 -6.65
CA ASP A 265 11.85 6.37 -6.45
C ASP A 265 10.78 6.26 -5.34
N PHE A 266 9.90 5.27 -5.40
CA PHE A 266 8.97 4.99 -4.30
C PHE A 266 9.71 4.61 -3.01
N GLY A 267 10.72 3.75 -3.10
CA GLY A 267 11.49 3.31 -1.93
C GLY A 267 12.12 4.47 -1.17
N ILE A 268 12.67 5.46 -1.87
CA ILE A 268 13.29 6.64 -1.27
C ILE A 268 12.23 7.54 -0.61
N LEU A 269 11.13 7.79 -1.29
CA LEU A 269 10.01 8.58 -0.71
C LEU A 269 9.44 7.90 0.54
N TYR A 270 9.39 6.55 0.57
CA TYR A 270 9.03 5.78 1.77
C TYR A 270 10.16 5.62 2.78
N GLY A 271 11.33 6.19 2.51
CA GLY A 271 12.48 6.15 3.39
C GLY A 271 13.17 4.80 3.50
N ARG A 272 13.07 3.94 2.47
CA ARG A 272 13.86 2.69 2.40
C ARG A 272 15.34 3.03 2.26
N SER A 273 16.17 2.30 2.99
CA SER A 273 17.63 2.41 2.83
C SER A 273 18.11 1.65 1.59
N ALA A 274 19.27 2.02 1.07
CA ALA A 274 19.92 1.29 -0.02
C ALA A 274 20.08 -0.22 0.31
N LYS A 275 20.42 -0.54 1.57
CA LYS A 275 20.45 -1.92 2.04
C LYS A 275 19.10 -2.61 1.92
N ALA A 276 18.01 -1.95 2.30
CA ALA A 276 16.66 -2.52 2.18
C ALA A 276 16.20 -2.67 0.72
N LEU A 277 16.72 -1.85 -0.19
CA LEU A 277 16.50 -2.02 -1.63
C LEU A 277 17.28 -3.21 -2.18
N ALA A 278 18.56 -3.37 -1.83
CA ALA A 278 19.41 -4.47 -2.28
C ALA A 278 18.97 -5.86 -1.74
N GLU A 279 18.40 -5.88 -0.54
CA GLU A 279 17.95 -7.10 0.14
C GLU A 279 16.44 -7.37 -0.07
N GLY A 280 15.71 -6.48 -0.74
CA GLY A 280 14.27 -6.58 -0.93
C GLY A 280 13.84 -7.65 -1.93
N PRO A 281 12.55 -8.05 -1.89
CA PRO A 281 11.99 -9.05 -2.82
C PRO A 281 12.00 -8.59 -4.28
N GLU A 282 12.16 -7.29 -4.53
CA GLU A 282 12.30 -6.71 -5.86
C GLU A 282 13.53 -7.25 -6.60
N MET A 283 14.60 -7.60 -5.84
CA MET A 283 15.80 -8.20 -6.42
C MET A 283 15.54 -9.62 -6.92
N ASP A 284 14.68 -10.38 -6.23
CA ASP A 284 14.30 -11.71 -6.68
C ASP A 284 13.50 -11.63 -7.99
N TYR A 285 12.56 -10.68 -8.10
CA TYR A 285 11.82 -10.43 -9.34
C TYR A 285 12.73 -9.95 -10.49
N LEU A 286 13.68 -9.06 -10.17
CA LEU A 286 14.66 -8.58 -11.16
C LEU A 286 15.47 -9.75 -11.74
N THR A 287 15.98 -10.63 -10.89
CA THR A 287 16.83 -11.75 -11.33
C THR A 287 16.04 -12.86 -12.01
N ASP A 288 14.87 -13.23 -11.47
CA ASP A 288 14.11 -14.40 -11.90
C ASP A 288 13.25 -14.14 -13.13
N GLU A 289 12.62 -12.98 -13.20
CA GLU A 289 11.62 -12.67 -14.23
C GLU A 289 12.17 -11.73 -15.31
N LEU A 290 13.09 -10.84 -14.95
CA LEU A 290 13.60 -9.81 -15.87
C LEU A 290 15.04 -10.07 -16.33
N GLY A 291 15.70 -11.15 -15.83
CA GLY A 291 17.07 -11.53 -16.24
C GLY A 291 18.14 -10.52 -15.86
N GLY A 292 17.88 -9.65 -14.88
CA GLY A 292 18.82 -8.67 -14.37
C GLY A 292 19.74 -9.25 -13.29
N GLU A 293 20.76 -8.49 -12.91
CA GLU A 293 21.68 -8.87 -11.83
C GLU A 293 21.23 -8.26 -10.50
N ARG A 294 21.38 -9.05 -9.41
CA ARG A 294 21.12 -8.58 -8.04
C ARG A 294 22.13 -7.48 -7.67
N TRP A 295 21.63 -6.40 -7.11
CA TRP A 295 22.50 -5.31 -6.67
C TRP A 295 23.21 -5.62 -5.37
N SER A 296 24.47 -5.22 -5.25
CA SER A 296 25.12 -5.06 -3.97
C SER A 296 24.59 -3.83 -3.24
N VAL A 297 24.88 -3.73 -1.93
CA VAL A 297 24.50 -2.55 -1.15
C VAL A 297 25.15 -1.28 -1.72
N GLU A 298 26.40 -1.38 -2.12
CA GLU A 298 27.17 -0.28 -2.72
C GLU A 298 26.57 0.19 -4.07
N GLN A 299 26.10 -0.76 -4.88
CA GLN A 299 25.38 -0.44 -6.12
C GLN A 299 24.04 0.26 -5.81
N ALA A 300 23.30 -0.23 -4.84
CA ALA A 300 22.05 0.43 -4.41
C ALA A 300 22.32 1.85 -3.86
N GLU A 301 23.38 2.05 -3.08
CA GLU A 301 23.81 3.37 -2.59
C GLU A 301 24.18 4.31 -3.75
N LEU A 302 24.88 3.81 -4.76
CA LEU A 302 25.21 4.58 -5.96
C LEU A 302 23.94 5.02 -6.69
N TYR A 303 22.97 4.13 -6.90
CA TYR A 303 21.75 4.44 -7.62
C TYR A 303 20.84 5.41 -6.85
N VAL A 304 20.72 5.25 -5.54
CA VAL A 304 20.02 6.21 -4.67
C VAL A 304 20.66 7.61 -4.76
N ARG A 305 21.99 7.68 -4.72
CA ARG A 305 22.70 8.96 -4.86
C ARG A 305 22.46 9.60 -6.21
N ARG A 306 22.56 8.86 -7.31
CA ARG A 306 22.32 9.38 -8.67
C ARG A 306 20.88 9.87 -8.86
N PHE A 307 19.90 9.14 -8.31
CA PHE A 307 18.51 9.61 -8.27
C PHE A 307 18.42 10.99 -7.59
N LEU A 308 18.99 11.13 -6.41
CA LEU A 308 18.96 12.39 -5.66
C LEU A 308 19.81 13.51 -6.30
N GLU A 309 20.81 13.18 -7.09
CA GLU A 309 21.56 14.13 -7.91
C GLU A 309 20.74 14.61 -9.11
N GLY A 310 19.88 13.77 -9.67
CA GLY A 310 18.94 14.13 -10.74
C GLY A 310 17.82 15.08 -10.27
N PHE A 311 17.49 15.06 -8.98
CA PHE A 311 16.43 15.87 -8.37
C PHE A 311 16.95 16.62 -7.13
N PRO A 312 17.83 17.62 -7.32
CA PRO A 312 18.56 18.25 -6.20
C PRO A 312 17.67 19.07 -5.26
N VAL A 313 16.56 19.64 -5.76
CA VAL A 313 15.64 20.42 -4.92
C VAL A 313 14.75 19.47 -4.08
N LEU A 314 14.34 18.34 -4.64
CA LEU A 314 13.69 17.28 -3.86
C LEU A 314 14.61 16.79 -2.74
N ARG A 315 15.88 16.52 -3.04
CA ARG A 315 16.87 16.13 -2.02
C ARG A 315 16.97 17.16 -0.90
N GLN A 316 17.11 18.44 -1.25
CA GLN A 316 17.21 19.51 -0.25
C GLN A 316 15.95 19.60 0.62
N TRP A 317 14.79 19.53 -0.02
CA TRP A 317 13.50 19.50 0.70
C TRP A 317 13.42 18.31 1.69
N MET A 318 13.83 17.11 1.28
CA MET A 318 13.86 15.94 2.17
C MET A 318 14.80 16.15 3.37
N GLU A 319 16.00 16.71 3.13
CA GLU A 319 16.99 16.98 4.19
C GLU A 319 16.47 18.01 5.18
N ASP A 320 15.89 19.11 4.70
CA ASP A 320 15.35 20.19 5.52
C ASP A 320 14.11 19.76 6.31
N THR A 321 13.18 19.03 5.68
CA THR A 321 12.00 18.47 6.34
C THR A 321 12.41 17.54 7.49
N ALA A 322 13.35 16.64 7.24
CA ALA A 322 13.84 15.71 8.27
C ALA A 322 14.60 16.44 9.40
N LYS A 323 15.35 17.48 9.10
CA LYS A 323 16.09 18.30 10.08
C LYS A 323 15.13 19.11 10.94
N ASN A 324 14.14 19.77 10.32
CA ASN A 324 13.14 20.56 11.01
C ASN A 324 12.29 19.68 11.94
N ALA A 325 11.84 18.52 11.47
CA ALA A 325 11.06 17.57 12.27
C ALA A 325 11.81 17.08 13.52
N ILE A 326 13.13 16.92 13.45
CA ILE A 326 13.94 16.57 14.63
C ILE A 326 14.06 17.74 15.60
N ARG A 327 14.21 18.97 15.09
CA ARG A 327 14.29 20.17 15.91
C ARG A 327 12.98 20.47 16.61
N ASP A 328 11.86 20.43 15.87
CA ASP A 328 10.56 20.90 16.31
C ASP A 328 9.70 19.77 16.92
N SER A 329 10.13 18.50 16.75
CA SER A 329 9.42 17.29 17.19
C SER A 329 8.07 17.07 16.51
N PHE A 330 7.84 17.67 15.36
CA PHE A 330 6.67 17.45 14.51
C PHE A 330 6.96 17.76 13.03
N VAL A 331 6.04 17.37 12.15
CA VAL A 331 5.95 17.82 10.76
C VAL A 331 4.50 18.14 10.42
N ASP A 332 4.28 19.25 9.77
CA ASP A 332 2.98 19.70 9.27
C ASP A 332 2.81 19.36 7.79
N THR A 333 1.56 19.23 7.38
CA THR A 333 1.19 19.12 5.97
C THR A 333 0.49 20.41 5.52
N PRO A 334 0.60 20.81 4.25
CA PRO A 334 -0.08 22.01 3.76
C PRO A 334 -1.61 21.97 3.88
N LEU A 335 -2.21 20.77 4.05
CA LEU A 335 -3.64 20.59 4.22
C LEU A 335 -4.11 20.58 5.69
N GLY A 336 -3.20 20.86 6.65
CA GLY A 336 -3.57 21.09 8.04
C GLY A 336 -3.26 19.95 9.02
N ARG A 337 -2.70 18.83 8.55
CA ARG A 337 -2.34 17.73 9.45
C ARG A 337 -0.99 17.96 10.11
N ARG A 338 -0.88 17.53 11.38
CA ARG A 338 0.39 17.50 12.14
C ARG A 338 0.70 16.08 12.59
N ARG A 339 1.93 15.63 12.31
CA ARG A 339 2.48 14.42 12.92
C ARG A 339 3.52 14.78 13.96
N ARG A 340 3.31 14.35 15.21
CA ARG A 340 4.23 14.57 16.32
C ARG A 340 5.20 13.43 16.51
N PHE A 341 6.40 13.75 16.98
CA PHE A 341 7.47 12.81 17.33
C PHE A 341 7.87 13.02 18.79
N PRO A 342 7.03 12.61 19.76
CA PRO A 342 7.20 12.99 21.18
C PRO A 342 8.48 12.45 21.82
N TYR A 343 9.07 11.40 21.26
CA TYR A 343 10.27 10.75 21.80
C TYR A 343 11.26 10.41 20.70
N ILE A 344 12.22 11.31 20.47
CA ILE A 344 13.30 11.10 19.49
C ILE A 344 14.55 10.62 20.22
N THR A 345 14.81 9.32 20.22
CA THR A 345 16.05 8.76 20.77
C THR A 345 17.19 8.77 19.75
N ARG A 346 18.45 8.70 20.19
CA ARG A 346 19.61 8.60 19.28
C ARG A 346 19.48 7.42 18.31
N ALA A 347 19.03 6.27 18.78
CA ALA A 347 18.80 5.09 17.93
C ALA A 347 17.60 5.27 16.98
N GLY A 348 16.61 6.08 17.37
CA GLY A 348 15.38 6.33 16.61
C GLY A 348 15.46 7.47 15.58
N VAL A 349 16.51 8.33 15.64
CA VAL A 349 16.64 9.49 14.74
C VAL A 349 16.47 9.13 13.27
N GLY A 350 17.12 8.06 12.81
CA GLY A 350 16.99 7.61 11.43
C GLY A 350 15.57 7.19 11.05
N HIS A 351 14.82 6.61 11.97
CA HIS A 351 13.40 6.27 11.76
C HIS A 351 12.53 7.54 11.71
N THR A 352 12.73 8.47 12.65
CA THR A 352 12.02 9.77 12.66
C THR A 352 12.27 10.55 11.37
N ARG A 353 13.52 10.65 10.90
CA ARG A 353 13.84 11.29 9.61
C ARG A 353 13.04 10.74 8.45
N ARG A 354 12.97 9.42 8.32
CA ARG A 354 12.18 8.76 7.27
C ARG A 354 10.69 9.06 7.38
N GLN A 355 10.14 8.96 8.59
CA GLN A 355 8.73 9.26 8.82
C GLN A 355 8.39 10.74 8.55
N ALA A 356 9.28 11.66 8.88
CA ALA A 356 9.10 13.09 8.66
C ALA A 356 9.00 13.45 7.18
N VAL A 357 9.81 12.82 6.32
CA VAL A 357 9.77 13.02 4.87
C VAL A 357 8.54 12.37 4.25
N ASN A 358 8.24 11.14 4.67
CA ASN A 358 7.15 10.36 4.08
C ASN A 358 5.76 10.93 4.45
N THR A 359 5.59 11.43 5.68
CA THR A 359 4.28 11.87 6.19
C THR A 359 3.62 12.95 5.34
N PRO A 360 4.27 14.06 4.96
CA PRO A 360 3.63 15.09 4.13
C PRO A 360 3.19 14.54 2.77
N ILE A 361 4.00 13.68 2.16
CA ILE A 361 3.69 13.10 0.84
C ILE A 361 2.45 12.21 0.94
N GLN A 362 2.46 11.24 1.84
CA GLN A 362 1.34 10.29 1.98
C GLN A 362 0.07 10.96 2.48
N ALA A 363 0.18 11.89 3.43
CA ALA A 363 -0.99 12.56 3.98
C ALA A 363 -1.69 13.43 2.92
N VAL A 364 -0.93 14.22 2.14
CA VAL A 364 -1.50 15.03 1.06
C VAL A 364 -2.12 14.13 -0.02
N ALA A 365 -1.43 13.08 -0.43
CA ALA A 365 -1.96 12.11 -1.41
C ALA A 365 -3.29 11.51 -0.92
N SER A 366 -3.33 11.04 0.33
CA SER A 366 -4.53 10.49 0.95
C SER A 366 -5.66 11.52 1.04
N ASP A 367 -5.35 12.77 1.40
CA ASP A 367 -6.36 13.83 1.52
C ASP A 367 -6.96 14.18 0.16
N LEU A 368 -6.15 14.30 -0.90
CA LEU A 368 -6.63 14.53 -2.25
C LEU A 368 -7.56 13.41 -2.74
N CYS A 369 -7.19 12.15 -2.49
CA CYS A 369 -8.04 11.01 -2.84
C CYS A 369 -9.35 11.02 -2.05
N LEU A 370 -9.32 11.31 -0.75
CA LEU A 370 -10.50 11.35 0.10
C LEU A 370 -11.44 12.51 -0.28
N GLU A 371 -10.90 13.66 -0.65
CA GLU A 371 -11.68 14.78 -1.18
C GLU A 371 -12.35 14.44 -2.52
N ALA A 372 -11.60 13.81 -3.44
CA ALA A 372 -12.16 13.34 -4.72
C ALA A 372 -13.28 12.31 -4.49
N LEU A 373 -13.04 11.30 -3.63
CA LEU A 373 -14.06 10.33 -3.20
C LEU A 373 -15.33 11.02 -2.69
N THR A 374 -15.17 12.00 -1.83
CA THR A 374 -16.29 12.74 -1.21
C THR A 374 -17.12 13.46 -2.26
N ARG A 375 -16.45 14.18 -3.18
CA ARG A 375 -17.11 14.93 -4.25
C ARG A 375 -17.80 14.00 -5.25
N ILE A 376 -17.15 12.90 -5.62
CA ILE A 376 -17.74 11.87 -6.48
C ILE A 376 -18.96 11.24 -5.80
N SER A 377 -18.87 10.88 -4.52
CA SER A 377 -20.01 10.33 -3.78
C SER A 377 -21.22 11.26 -3.77
N ALA A 378 -20.99 12.57 -3.61
CA ALA A 378 -22.04 13.57 -3.66
C ALA A 378 -22.70 13.70 -5.06
N ARG A 379 -21.95 13.44 -6.13
CA ARG A 379 -22.37 13.57 -7.53
C ARG A 379 -22.74 12.24 -8.19
N ALA A 380 -22.63 11.12 -7.50
CA ALA A 380 -22.86 9.79 -8.06
C ALA A 380 -24.27 9.63 -8.64
N HIS A 381 -25.27 10.33 -8.08
CA HIS A 381 -26.63 10.39 -8.58
C HIS A 381 -26.76 11.01 -9.99
N GLU A 382 -25.82 11.86 -10.43
CA GLU A 382 -25.84 12.49 -11.76
C GLU A 382 -25.64 11.48 -12.89
N PHE A 383 -24.99 10.34 -12.59
CA PHE A 383 -24.75 9.25 -13.56
C PHE A 383 -25.30 7.89 -13.09
N ASP A 384 -26.24 7.88 -12.15
CA ASP A 384 -26.86 6.68 -11.57
C ASP A 384 -25.83 5.66 -11.04
N GLY A 385 -24.71 6.14 -10.55
CA GLY A 385 -23.61 5.30 -10.06
C GLY A 385 -23.54 5.25 -8.55
N HIS A 386 -22.71 4.34 -8.06
CA HIS A 386 -22.44 4.16 -6.62
C HIS A 386 -20.95 4.01 -6.38
N VAL A 387 -20.44 4.71 -5.36
CA VAL A 387 -19.11 4.46 -4.82
C VAL A 387 -19.16 3.15 -4.02
N LEU A 388 -18.22 2.26 -4.26
CA LEU A 388 -18.13 0.97 -3.59
C LEU A 388 -17.12 1.02 -2.43
N PHE A 389 -15.90 1.44 -2.73
CA PHE A 389 -14.80 1.57 -1.76
C PHE A 389 -13.66 2.39 -2.34
N ALA A 390 -12.67 2.72 -1.51
CA ALA A 390 -11.39 3.29 -1.93
C ALA A 390 -10.24 2.38 -1.50
N VAL A 391 -9.19 2.31 -2.32
CA VAL A 391 -7.98 1.55 -2.03
C VAL A 391 -6.77 2.39 -2.42
N HIS A 392 -5.99 2.82 -1.42
CA HIS A 392 -4.85 3.74 -1.61
C HIS A 392 -5.27 5.05 -2.29
N ASP A 393 -4.90 5.23 -3.54
CA ASP A 393 -5.12 6.39 -4.39
C ASP A 393 -6.20 6.15 -5.47
N SER A 394 -6.93 5.04 -5.36
CA SER A 394 -8.02 4.70 -6.27
C SER A 394 -9.39 4.68 -5.58
N VAL A 395 -10.42 4.92 -6.38
CA VAL A 395 -11.84 4.81 -6.00
C VAL A 395 -12.53 3.82 -6.94
N ALA A 396 -13.19 2.83 -6.36
CA ALA A 396 -13.99 1.84 -7.07
C ALA A 396 -15.48 2.26 -7.07
N LEU A 397 -16.12 2.10 -8.22
CA LEU A 397 -17.52 2.45 -8.43
C LEU A 397 -18.25 1.35 -9.21
N GLU A 398 -19.57 1.36 -9.06
CA GLU A 398 -20.51 0.67 -9.91
C GLU A 398 -21.25 1.70 -10.77
N ILE A 399 -21.23 1.54 -12.10
CA ILE A 399 -21.80 2.51 -13.02
C ILE A 399 -22.59 1.79 -14.14
N PRO A 400 -23.83 2.20 -14.45
CA PRO A 400 -24.56 1.69 -15.61
C PRO A 400 -23.76 1.93 -16.89
N LYS A 401 -23.65 0.92 -17.77
CA LYS A 401 -22.89 1.01 -19.03
C LYS A 401 -23.31 2.19 -19.91
N ALA A 402 -24.59 2.49 -19.92
CA ALA A 402 -25.14 3.62 -20.67
C ALA A 402 -24.68 4.99 -20.15
N ARG A 403 -24.25 5.08 -18.90
CA ARG A 403 -23.83 6.34 -18.24
C ARG A 403 -22.32 6.52 -18.19
N LEU A 404 -21.53 5.55 -18.64
CA LEU A 404 -20.07 5.56 -18.51
C LEU A 404 -19.43 6.84 -19.08
N LYS A 405 -19.87 7.29 -20.25
CA LYS A 405 -19.31 8.48 -20.93
C LYS A 405 -19.51 9.76 -20.10
N GLU A 406 -20.66 9.91 -19.47
CA GLU A 406 -20.96 11.04 -18.59
C GLU A 406 -20.21 10.93 -17.28
N ALA A 407 -20.24 9.76 -16.66
CA ALA A 407 -19.50 9.46 -15.45
C ALA A 407 -18.00 9.74 -15.63
N SER A 408 -17.37 9.27 -16.71
CA SER A 408 -15.95 9.49 -16.96
C SER A 408 -15.56 10.97 -17.00
N LYS A 409 -16.42 11.85 -17.50
CA LYS A 409 -16.18 13.31 -17.48
C LYS A 409 -16.20 13.87 -16.05
N ILE A 410 -17.16 13.42 -15.25
CA ILE A 410 -17.29 13.86 -13.85
C ILE A 410 -16.11 13.31 -13.03
N LEU A 411 -15.76 12.04 -13.19
CA LEU A 411 -14.64 11.41 -12.52
C LEU A 411 -13.32 12.13 -12.81
N ARG A 412 -13.02 12.39 -14.10
CA ARG A 412 -11.81 13.15 -14.46
C ARG A 412 -11.83 14.56 -13.89
N TYR A 413 -12.95 15.27 -13.95
CA TYR A 413 -13.04 16.61 -13.38
C TYR A 413 -12.74 16.62 -11.88
N GLU A 414 -13.31 15.70 -11.10
CA GLU A 414 -13.12 15.65 -9.64
C GLU A 414 -11.73 15.18 -9.24
N PHE A 415 -11.09 14.35 -10.05
CA PHE A 415 -9.71 13.91 -9.80
C PHE A 415 -8.66 14.90 -10.28
N GLU A 416 -8.84 15.50 -11.48
CA GLU A 416 -7.79 16.22 -12.17
C GLU A 416 -7.88 17.74 -12.02
N GLN A 417 -9.09 18.29 -11.95
CA GLN A 417 -9.33 19.73 -12.01
C GLN A 417 -9.87 20.34 -10.72
N ASN A 418 -10.72 19.63 -10.01
CA ASN A 418 -11.30 20.08 -8.76
C ASN A 418 -10.46 19.61 -7.56
N ILE A 419 -9.19 20.01 -7.51
CA ILE A 419 -8.27 19.66 -6.43
C ILE A 419 -8.06 20.84 -5.48
N SER A 420 -7.87 20.58 -4.20
CA SER A 420 -7.80 21.60 -3.14
C SER A 420 -6.44 22.31 -3.03
N ILE A 421 -5.44 21.85 -3.76
CA ILE A 421 -4.12 22.48 -3.82
C ILE A 421 -3.92 23.24 -5.12
N ASP A 422 -3.11 24.31 -5.10
CA ASP A 422 -2.60 24.90 -6.34
C ASP A 422 -1.54 23.96 -6.95
N PRO A 423 -1.82 23.31 -8.08
CA PRO A 423 -0.90 22.31 -8.63
C PRO A 423 0.39 22.90 -9.20
N THR A 424 0.56 24.22 -9.23
CA THR A 424 1.76 24.91 -9.73
C THR A 424 2.20 24.46 -11.13
N GLY A 425 1.22 24.09 -11.96
CA GLY A 425 1.46 23.57 -13.32
C GLY A 425 1.79 22.07 -13.40
N ILE A 426 1.66 21.32 -12.30
CA ILE A 426 1.77 19.85 -12.29
C ILE A 426 0.38 19.27 -12.59
N PRO A 427 0.18 18.51 -13.69
CA PRO A 427 -1.09 17.85 -13.92
C PRO A 427 -1.26 16.68 -12.95
N PHE A 428 -2.33 16.68 -12.16
CA PHE A 428 -2.75 15.50 -11.37
C PHE A 428 -3.71 14.69 -12.23
N SER A 429 -3.17 13.81 -13.07
CA SER A 429 -3.96 13.00 -13.99
C SER A 429 -4.45 11.71 -13.34
N CYS A 430 -5.59 11.18 -13.83
CA CYS A 430 -6.10 9.88 -13.44
C CYS A 430 -6.32 8.95 -14.62
N ASP A 431 -6.22 7.66 -14.36
CA ASP A 431 -6.64 6.58 -15.24
C ASP A 431 -8.04 6.11 -14.83
N ILE A 432 -8.90 5.86 -15.80
CA ILE A 432 -10.21 5.23 -15.61
C ILE A 432 -10.18 3.88 -16.28
N GLU A 433 -10.44 2.83 -15.51
CA GLU A 433 -10.52 1.46 -16.01
C GLU A 433 -11.91 0.89 -15.75
N VAL A 434 -12.38 0.02 -16.65
CA VAL A 434 -13.70 -0.60 -16.58
C VAL A 434 -13.63 -2.09 -16.87
N GLY A 435 -14.45 -2.86 -16.19
CA GLY A 435 -14.53 -4.30 -16.39
C GLY A 435 -15.84 -4.90 -15.90
N SER A 436 -16.06 -6.18 -16.16
CA SER A 436 -17.13 -6.92 -15.52
C SER A 436 -16.81 -7.25 -14.06
N ASN A 437 -15.53 -7.23 -13.71
CA ASN A 437 -14.99 -7.41 -12.37
C ASN A 437 -13.65 -6.67 -12.25
N TRP A 438 -13.17 -6.52 -11.03
CA TRP A 438 -11.93 -5.80 -10.72
C TRP A 438 -10.64 -6.54 -11.16
N GLY A 439 -10.72 -7.82 -11.52
CA GLY A 439 -9.57 -8.62 -11.98
C GLY A 439 -9.30 -8.50 -13.48
N VAL A 440 -10.28 -8.03 -14.26
CA VAL A 440 -10.21 -7.90 -15.73
C VAL A 440 -10.74 -6.52 -16.10
N MET A 441 -9.82 -5.56 -16.19
CA MET A 441 -10.13 -4.15 -16.42
C MET A 441 -9.46 -3.67 -17.71
N GLU A 442 -10.10 -2.74 -18.39
CA GLU A 442 -9.59 -2.08 -19.60
C GLU A 442 -9.66 -0.56 -19.44
N LYS A 443 -8.62 0.14 -19.90
CA LYS A 443 -8.60 1.61 -19.84
C LYS A 443 -9.67 2.24 -20.74
N VAL A 444 -10.39 3.18 -20.19
CA VAL A 444 -11.31 4.06 -20.93
C VAL A 444 -10.48 5.09 -21.68
N LYS A 445 -10.60 5.09 -23.00
CA LYS A 445 -9.91 6.04 -23.90
C LYS A 445 -10.52 7.43 -23.87
#